data_14928f8f0eed89205f55e5c89852eb1e
#
_entry.id   14928f8f0eed89205f55e5c89852eb1e
#
_cell.length_a   1.000
_cell.length_b   1.000
_cell.length_c   1.000
_cell.angle_alpha   90.00
_cell.angle_beta   90.00
_cell.angle_gamma   90.00
#
_symmetry.space_group_name_H-M   'P 1'
#
loop_
_entity.id
_entity.type
_entity.pdbx_description
1 polymer ?
#
loop_
_entity_poly.entity_id
_entity_poly.type
_entity_poly.pdbx_seq_one_letter_code
_entity_poly.pdbx_strand_id
1 'polypeptide(L)'
;MLLAVSSDHPLAERNKVWIREFAQDPFVTYPRERGAGYYDLVVGICRRAGFYPNIRQELDEIYTILTMVAAGLGVAILPEPAVLLRIPGVTYLPLRDATAHAGVCLAWPAYKGSPLTTRFISTAKSVAATLSAVSP
;
A
#
# COMPACT_ATOMS: atom_id res chain seq x y z
N MET A 1 -4.98 4.71 -0.11
CA MET A 1 -4.69 3.28 0.21
C MET A 1 -5.85 2.43 -0.27
N LEU A 2 -5.57 1.23 -0.73
CA LEU A 2 -6.54 0.22 -1.18
C LEU A 2 -6.38 -1.04 -0.34
N LEU A 3 -7.44 -1.83 -0.26
CA LEU A 3 -7.39 -3.19 0.23
C LEU A 3 -7.41 -4.15 -0.97
N ALA A 4 -6.42 -5.02 -1.07
CA ALA A 4 -6.39 -6.12 -2.02
C ALA A 4 -7.01 -7.36 -1.38
N VAL A 5 -7.96 -7.97 -2.07
CA VAL A 5 -8.65 -9.20 -1.65
C VAL A 5 -8.68 -10.19 -2.82
N SER A 6 -8.87 -11.47 -2.53
CA SER A 6 -9.19 -12.44 -3.59
C SER A 6 -10.47 -12.03 -4.32
N SER A 7 -10.53 -12.26 -5.62
CA SER A 7 -11.77 -12.04 -6.39
C SER A 7 -12.93 -12.89 -5.91
N ASP A 8 -12.67 -13.99 -5.19
CA ASP A 8 -13.67 -14.87 -4.59
C ASP A 8 -14.07 -14.43 -3.15
N HIS A 9 -13.48 -13.35 -2.64
CA HIS A 9 -13.79 -12.86 -1.31
C HIS A 9 -15.26 -12.36 -1.24
N PRO A 10 -16.00 -12.61 -0.15
CA PRO A 10 -17.43 -12.22 -0.04
C PRO A 10 -17.69 -10.72 -0.25
N LEU A 11 -16.70 -9.87 0.00
CA LEU A 11 -16.81 -8.43 -0.16
C LEU A 11 -16.17 -7.91 -1.47
N ALA A 12 -15.69 -8.78 -2.38
CA ALA A 12 -14.96 -8.38 -3.59
C ALA A 12 -15.80 -7.50 -4.54
N GLU A 13 -17.12 -7.67 -4.56
CA GLU A 13 -18.03 -6.89 -5.41
C GLU A 13 -18.38 -5.51 -4.86
N ARG A 14 -17.88 -5.14 -3.68
CA ARG A 14 -18.15 -3.82 -3.07
C ARG A 14 -17.37 -2.72 -3.77
N ASN A 15 -17.99 -1.57 -3.95
CA ASN A 15 -17.33 -0.38 -4.52
C ASN A 15 -16.35 0.28 -3.55
N LYS A 16 -16.63 0.24 -2.25
CA LYS A 16 -15.79 0.76 -1.16
C LYS A 16 -16.09 -0.01 0.12
N VAL A 17 -15.09 -0.20 0.96
CA VAL A 17 -15.19 -0.97 2.21
C VAL A 17 -14.62 -0.19 3.39
N TRP A 18 -15.04 -0.55 4.59
CA TRP A 18 -14.41 -0.13 5.83
C TRP A 18 -13.39 -1.18 6.25
N ILE A 19 -12.22 -0.79 6.69
CA ILE A 19 -11.17 -1.76 7.07
C ILE A 19 -11.62 -2.67 8.22
N ARG A 20 -12.50 -2.20 9.11
CA ARG A 20 -13.07 -3.00 10.21
C ARG A 20 -13.86 -4.23 9.74
N GLU A 21 -14.38 -4.23 8.51
CA GLU A 21 -15.10 -5.37 7.93
C GLU A 21 -14.19 -6.58 7.73
N PHE A 22 -12.86 -6.36 7.74
CA PHE A 22 -11.81 -7.37 7.57
C PHE A 22 -11.07 -7.71 8.88
N ALA A 23 -11.64 -7.36 10.02
CA ALA A 23 -10.99 -7.61 11.33
C ALA A 23 -10.75 -9.09 11.65
N GLN A 24 -11.49 -9.99 11.01
CA GLN A 24 -11.35 -11.45 11.18
C GLN A 24 -10.52 -12.11 10.07
N ASP A 25 -10.20 -11.38 9.01
CA ASP A 25 -9.40 -11.89 7.91
C ASP A 25 -7.91 -11.97 8.29
N PRO A 26 -7.18 -12.96 7.74
CA PRO A 26 -5.74 -12.96 7.82
C PRO A 26 -5.15 -11.85 6.94
N PHE A 27 -4.09 -11.20 7.42
CA PHE A 27 -3.37 -10.17 6.67
C PHE A 27 -2.05 -10.70 6.13
N VAL A 28 -1.71 -10.23 4.93
CA VAL A 28 -0.40 -10.40 4.30
C VAL A 28 0.23 -9.02 4.15
N THR A 29 1.47 -8.85 4.58
CA THR A 29 2.15 -7.55 4.56
C THR A 29 3.66 -7.70 4.35
N TYR A 30 4.37 -6.57 4.26
CA TYR A 30 5.83 -6.55 4.30
C TYR A 30 6.35 -6.78 5.72
N PRO A 31 7.53 -7.43 5.89
CA PRO A 31 8.14 -7.59 7.20
C PRO A 31 8.55 -6.22 7.79
N ARG A 32 8.36 -6.07 9.09
CA ARG A 32 8.67 -4.83 9.79
C ARG A 32 10.13 -4.44 9.68
N GLU A 33 11.04 -5.41 9.67
CA GLU A 33 12.50 -5.20 9.60
C GLU A 33 12.94 -4.54 8.30
N ARG A 34 12.20 -4.75 7.19
CA ARG A 34 12.51 -4.19 5.87
C ARG A 34 11.68 -2.98 5.50
N GLY A 35 10.58 -2.77 6.18
CA GLY A 35 9.64 -1.70 5.86
C GLY A 35 8.90 -1.18 7.09
N ALA A 36 9.63 -0.86 8.19
CA ALA A 36 9.02 -0.47 9.46
C ALA A 36 7.94 0.62 9.30
N GLY A 37 8.21 1.66 8.51
CA GLY A 37 7.24 2.72 8.27
C GLY A 37 5.96 2.24 7.60
N TYR A 38 6.07 1.31 6.64
CA TYR A 38 4.91 0.76 5.96
C TYR A 38 4.14 -0.24 6.83
N TYR A 39 4.85 -1.12 7.51
CA TYR A 39 4.26 -2.05 8.49
C TYR A 39 3.49 -1.29 9.57
N ASP A 40 4.12 -0.30 10.18
CA ASP A 40 3.50 0.52 11.23
C ASP A 40 2.31 1.33 10.68
N LEU A 41 2.33 1.73 9.40
CA LEU A 41 1.20 2.36 8.71
C LEU A 41 0.01 1.40 8.61
N VAL A 42 0.23 0.17 8.14
CA VAL A 42 -0.81 -0.88 8.02
C VAL A 42 -1.43 -1.18 9.39
N VAL A 43 -0.58 -1.46 10.39
CA VAL A 43 -1.03 -1.69 11.77
C VAL A 43 -1.78 -0.48 12.31
N GLY A 44 -1.29 0.73 12.04
CA GLY A 44 -1.92 1.98 12.47
C GLY A 44 -3.32 2.20 11.85
N ILE A 45 -3.53 1.81 10.59
CA ILE A 45 -4.84 1.85 9.93
C ILE A 45 -5.82 0.93 10.67
N CYS A 46 -5.43 -0.32 10.92
CA CYS A 46 -6.26 -1.31 11.61
C CYS A 46 -6.57 -0.89 13.06
N ARG A 47 -5.58 -0.37 13.79
CA ARG A 47 -5.76 0.11 15.18
C ARG A 47 -6.74 1.27 15.27
N ARG A 48 -6.70 2.22 14.34
CA ARG A 48 -7.69 3.31 14.29
C ARG A 48 -9.11 2.82 14.04
N ALA A 49 -9.25 1.68 13.36
CA ALA A 49 -10.53 1.01 13.14
C ALA A 49 -10.95 0.07 14.29
N GLY A 50 -10.17 0.02 15.37
CA GLY A 50 -10.51 -0.69 16.61
C GLY A 50 -10.02 -2.13 16.68
N PHE A 51 -9.09 -2.58 15.82
CA PHE A 51 -8.56 -3.94 15.87
C PHE A 51 -7.06 -4.01 15.55
N TYR A 52 -6.41 -5.11 15.89
CA TYR A 52 -5.07 -5.47 15.45
C TYR A 52 -5.15 -6.45 14.28
N PRO A 53 -4.41 -6.26 13.18
CA PRO A 53 -4.44 -7.19 12.08
C PRO A 53 -3.82 -8.54 12.48
N ASN A 54 -4.48 -9.63 12.11
CA ASN A 54 -3.92 -10.97 12.24
C ASN A 54 -2.92 -11.20 11.09
N ILE A 55 -1.68 -10.72 11.25
CA ILE A 55 -0.63 -10.88 10.23
C ILE A 55 -0.22 -12.34 10.18
N ARG A 56 -0.59 -13.01 9.08
CA ARG A 56 -0.33 -14.43 8.88
C ARG A 56 0.92 -14.69 8.08
N GLN A 57 1.26 -13.77 7.17
CA GLN A 57 2.44 -13.85 6.33
C GLN A 57 3.08 -12.47 6.17
N GLU A 58 4.41 -12.47 6.21
CA GLU A 58 5.24 -11.33 5.89
C GLU A 58 6.12 -11.69 4.68
N LEU A 59 6.08 -10.88 3.63
CA LEU A 59 6.71 -11.15 2.35
C LEU A 59 7.39 -9.88 1.82
N ASP A 60 8.56 -10.05 1.22
CA ASP A 60 9.42 -8.94 0.79
C ASP A 60 8.95 -8.27 -0.51
N GLU A 61 8.18 -8.97 -1.34
CA GLU A 61 7.85 -8.55 -2.69
C GLU A 61 6.36 -8.41 -2.92
N ILE A 62 5.95 -7.30 -3.54
CA ILE A 62 4.53 -6.99 -3.79
C ILE A 62 3.84 -8.05 -4.64
N TYR A 63 4.54 -8.63 -5.63
CA TYR A 63 3.97 -9.68 -6.48
C TYR A 63 3.65 -10.93 -5.67
N THR A 64 4.51 -11.31 -4.73
CA THR A 64 4.29 -12.45 -3.86
C THR A 64 3.13 -12.18 -2.90
N ILE A 65 3.04 -10.98 -2.33
CA ILE A 65 1.89 -10.56 -1.51
C ILE A 65 0.59 -10.71 -2.30
N LEU A 66 0.53 -10.14 -3.51
CA LEU A 66 -0.66 -10.19 -4.35
C LEU A 66 -1.02 -11.60 -4.82
N THR A 67 -0.02 -12.45 -5.06
CA THR A 67 -0.24 -13.88 -5.39
C THR A 67 -0.86 -14.63 -4.21
N MET A 68 -0.42 -14.36 -2.97
CA MET A 68 -1.02 -14.93 -1.77
C MET A 68 -2.47 -14.46 -1.59
N VAL A 69 -2.73 -13.18 -1.87
CA VAL A 69 -4.10 -12.62 -1.85
C VAL A 69 -4.97 -13.29 -2.90
N ALA A 70 -4.48 -13.45 -4.14
CA ALA A 70 -5.20 -14.13 -5.21
C ALA A 70 -5.56 -15.58 -4.84
N ALA A 71 -4.67 -16.25 -4.10
CA ALA A 71 -4.90 -17.61 -3.59
C ALA A 71 -5.85 -17.67 -2.37
N GLY A 72 -6.40 -16.55 -1.92
CA GLY A 72 -7.32 -16.49 -0.78
C GLY A 72 -6.66 -16.70 0.59
N LEU A 73 -5.33 -16.56 0.67
CA LEU A 73 -4.55 -16.79 1.90
C LEU A 73 -4.53 -15.58 2.85
N GLY A 74 -5.14 -14.48 2.44
CA GLY A 74 -5.29 -13.28 3.25
C GLY A 74 -5.60 -12.05 2.43
N VAL A 75 -5.71 -10.90 3.10
CA VAL A 75 -5.94 -9.58 2.52
C VAL A 75 -4.71 -8.69 2.73
N ALA A 76 -4.51 -7.68 1.87
CA ALA A 76 -3.39 -6.77 2.00
C ALA A 76 -3.83 -5.32 1.83
N ILE A 77 -3.38 -4.42 2.73
CA ILE A 77 -3.51 -2.98 2.52
C ILE A 77 -2.33 -2.55 1.66
N LEU A 78 -2.58 -1.86 0.55
CA LEU A 78 -1.55 -1.46 -0.40
C LEU A 78 -1.73 0.01 -0.83
N PRO A 79 -0.65 0.68 -1.29
CA PRO A 79 -0.78 1.99 -1.89
C PRO A 79 -1.54 1.91 -3.21
N GLU A 80 -2.26 2.96 -3.56
CA GLU A 80 -3.12 3.01 -4.73
C GLU A 80 -2.45 2.60 -6.05
N PRO A 81 -1.17 2.95 -6.33
CA PRO A 81 -0.49 2.50 -7.54
C PRO A 81 -0.39 0.98 -7.70
N ALA A 82 -0.60 0.18 -6.64
CA ALA A 82 -0.59 -1.28 -6.73
C ALA A 82 -1.66 -1.83 -7.70
N VAL A 83 -2.75 -1.08 -7.95
CA VAL A 83 -3.79 -1.47 -8.93
C VAL A 83 -3.24 -1.63 -10.34
N LEU A 84 -2.16 -0.92 -10.68
CA LEU A 84 -1.51 -0.99 -12.00
C LEU A 84 -0.87 -2.35 -12.28
N LEU A 85 -0.61 -3.16 -11.26
CA LEU A 85 0.00 -4.47 -11.41
C LEU A 85 -0.98 -5.51 -11.99
N ARG A 86 -2.29 -5.27 -11.89
CA ARG A 86 -3.37 -6.06 -12.53
C ARG A 86 -3.20 -7.58 -12.35
N ILE A 87 -2.92 -8.03 -11.14
CA ILE A 87 -2.75 -9.46 -10.85
C ILE A 87 -4.11 -10.17 -11.01
N PRO A 88 -4.19 -11.20 -11.85
CA PRO A 88 -5.42 -12.01 -12.00
C PRO A 88 -5.84 -12.62 -10.65
N GLY A 89 -7.14 -12.63 -10.37
CA GLY A 89 -7.68 -13.16 -9.11
C GLY A 89 -7.59 -12.19 -7.93
N VAL A 90 -7.15 -10.93 -8.15
CA VAL A 90 -7.12 -9.89 -7.12
C VAL A 90 -8.12 -8.78 -7.45
N THR A 91 -8.94 -8.43 -6.48
CA THR A 91 -9.80 -7.24 -6.50
C THR A 91 -9.24 -6.18 -5.55
N TYR A 92 -9.21 -4.92 -6.01
CA TYR A 92 -8.72 -3.78 -5.24
C TYR A 92 -9.89 -2.90 -4.80
N LEU A 93 -10.07 -2.77 -3.50
CA LEU A 93 -11.19 -2.07 -2.88
C LEU A 93 -10.71 -0.78 -2.22
N PRO A 94 -11.22 0.40 -2.63
CA PRO A 94 -10.94 1.65 -1.92
C PRO A 94 -11.41 1.58 -0.47
N LEU A 95 -10.56 2.02 0.46
CA LEU A 95 -10.89 2.13 1.88
C LEU A 95 -11.61 3.45 2.16
N ARG A 96 -12.73 3.40 2.88
CA ARG A 96 -13.51 4.59 3.28
C ARG A 96 -12.83 5.40 4.38
N ASP A 97 -12.12 4.73 5.27
CA ASP A 97 -11.55 5.27 6.51
C ASP A 97 -10.01 5.38 6.48
N ALA A 98 -9.38 5.05 5.38
CA ALA A 98 -7.95 5.23 5.24
C ALA A 98 -7.59 6.64 4.79
N THR A 99 -7.40 7.55 5.73
CA THR A 99 -6.81 8.87 5.49
C THR A 99 -5.28 8.83 5.34
N ALA A 100 -4.67 7.67 5.54
CA ALA A 100 -3.23 7.49 5.48
C ALA A 100 -2.74 7.41 4.02
N HIS A 101 -1.66 8.12 3.75
CA HIS A 101 -0.97 8.10 2.47
C HIS A 101 0.41 7.44 2.65
N ALA A 102 0.77 6.53 1.75
CA ALA A 102 2.15 6.07 1.64
C ALA A 102 2.94 7.15 0.89
N GLY A 103 3.68 7.97 1.64
CA GLY A 103 4.53 9.01 1.07
C GLY A 103 5.76 8.41 0.40
N VAL A 104 6.10 8.89 -0.79
CA VAL A 104 7.38 8.61 -1.44
C VAL A 104 8.30 9.80 -1.20
N CYS A 105 9.50 9.54 -0.69
CA CYS A 105 10.49 10.57 -0.40
C CYS A 105 11.72 10.39 -1.28
N LEU A 106 12.26 11.50 -1.77
CA LEU A 106 13.57 11.54 -2.40
C LEU A 106 14.60 11.93 -1.32
N ALA A 107 15.57 11.05 -1.10
CA ALA A 107 16.67 11.30 -0.17
C ALA A 107 18.00 11.43 -0.92
N TRP A 108 18.84 12.37 -0.51
CA TRP A 108 20.18 12.57 -1.05
C TRP A 108 21.15 13.05 0.04
N PRO A 109 22.47 12.81 -0.11
CA PRO A 109 23.45 13.26 0.85
C PRO A 109 23.45 14.79 1.02
N ALA A 110 23.65 15.29 2.24
CA ALA A 110 23.67 16.72 2.55
C ALA A 110 24.90 17.46 2.00
N TYR A 111 25.97 16.74 1.64
CA TYR A 111 27.17 17.35 1.06
C TYR A 111 26.95 17.70 -0.42
N LYS A 112 27.76 18.61 -0.96
CA LYS A 112 27.65 19.15 -2.32
C LYS A 112 27.54 18.02 -3.35
N GLY A 113 26.33 17.80 -3.86
CA GLY A 113 26.07 16.86 -4.96
C GLY A 113 26.68 17.37 -6.26
N SER A 114 26.89 16.45 -7.20
CA SER A 114 27.29 16.81 -8.56
C SER A 114 26.20 17.66 -9.25
N PRO A 115 26.53 18.43 -10.30
CA PRO A 115 25.53 19.13 -11.11
C PRO A 115 24.41 18.21 -11.63
N LEU A 116 24.72 16.93 -11.88
CA LEU A 116 23.73 15.93 -12.29
C LEU A 116 22.74 15.63 -11.15
N THR A 117 23.22 15.51 -9.92
CA THR A 117 22.35 15.31 -8.75
C THR A 117 21.37 16.48 -8.58
N THR A 118 21.84 17.70 -8.72
CA THR A 118 21.01 18.90 -8.63
C THR A 118 19.94 18.93 -9.72
N ARG A 119 20.31 18.61 -10.96
CA ARG A 119 19.35 18.52 -12.09
C ARG A 119 18.32 17.42 -11.87
N PHE A 120 18.75 16.24 -11.41
CA PHE A 120 17.82 15.14 -11.10
C PHE A 120 16.80 15.56 -10.02
N ILE A 121 17.26 16.16 -8.93
CA ILE A 121 16.37 16.63 -7.85
C ILE A 121 15.35 17.66 -8.37
N SER A 122 15.80 18.64 -9.18
CA SER A 122 14.89 19.65 -9.72
C SER A 122 13.84 19.04 -10.67
N THR A 123 14.25 18.10 -11.52
CA THR A 123 13.34 17.38 -12.41
C THR A 123 12.34 16.53 -11.62
N ALA A 124 12.82 15.77 -10.62
CA ALA A 124 11.95 14.95 -9.78
C ALA A 124 10.90 15.79 -9.04
N LYS A 125 11.29 16.95 -8.49
CA LYS A 125 10.36 17.89 -7.86
C LYS A 125 9.32 18.43 -8.84
N SER A 126 9.73 18.79 -10.05
CA SER A 126 8.83 19.27 -11.10
C SER A 126 7.80 18.20 -11.49
N VAL A 127 8.25 16.95 -11.71
CA VAL A 127 7.37 15.83 -12.04
C VAL A 127 6.40 15.54 -10.89
N ALA A 128 6.89 15.53 -9.65
CA ALA A 128 6.03 15.31 -8.47
C ALA A 128 4.93 16.38 -8.36
N ALA A 129 5.25 17.64 -8.61
CA ALA A 129 4.26 18.72 -8.59
C ALA A 129 3.18 18.52 -9.68
N THR A 130 3.58 18.07 -10.88
CA THR A 130 2.64 17.77 -11.96
C THR A 130 1.72 16.59 -11.62
N LEU A 131 2.27 15.53 -11.05
CA LEU A 131 1.48 14.34 -10.63
C LEU A 131 0.51 14.69 -9.51
N SER A 132 0.92 15.51 -8.54
CA SER A 132 0.05 15.94 -7.43
C SER A 132 -1.11 16.84 -7.92
N ALA A 133 -0.94 17.56 -9.03
CA ALA A 133 -2.00 18.38 -9.61
C ALA A 133 -3.03 17.58 -10.44
N VAL A 134 -2.71 16.33 -10.79
CA VAL A 134 -3.57 15.45 -11.61
C VAL A 134 -4.34 14.43 -10.76
N SER A 135 -3.98 14.27 -9.47
CA SER A 135 -4.74 13.42 -8.55
C SER A 135 -6.02 14.13 -8.10
N PRO A 136 -7.20 13.57 -8.38
CA PRO A 136 -8.49 14.15 -7.99
C PRO A 136 -8.72 14.11 -6.48
#